data_2f8d019eff46d8f918e6b99f7514a410
#
_entry.id   2f8d019eff46d8f918e6b99f7514a410
#
_cell.length_a   1.000
_cell.length_b   1.000
_cell.length_c   1.000
_cell.angle_alpha   90.00
_cell.angle_beta   90.00
_cell.angle_gamma   90.00
#
_symmetry.space_group_name_H-M   'P 1'
#
loop_
_entity.id
_entity.type
_entity.pdbx_description
1 polymer ?
#
loop_
_entity_poly.entity_id
_entity_poly.type
_entity_poly.pdbx_seq_one_letter_code
_entity_poly.pdbx_strand_id
1 'polypeptide(L)'
;MIYMVDTNICIYIINKKPLSFLPKLETIDRLHTLAISSIVLAELQYGVSNSVHKIQNQSNLDAFLTKVEIMPYCEKAAFFYGEIRSTLQKQGQLIGSNDLLIASHAIAEEATLITNNASEFKRVKALKLEIWNP
;
A
#
# COMPACT_ATOMS: atom_id res chain seq x y z
N MET A 1 14.84 1.25 -7.18
CA MET A 1 13.68 0.34 -6.92
C MET A 1 12.49 1.15 -6.47
N ILE A 2 11.31 0.62 -6.67
CA ILE A 2 10.07 1.24 -6.19
C ILE A 2 9.57 0.47 -4.98
N TYR A 3 9.24 1.19 -3.92
CA TYR A 3 8.57 0.65 -2.75
C TYR A 3 7.18 1.26 -2.64
N MET A 4 6.16 0.43 -2.68
CA MET A 4 4.78 0.85 -2.51
C MET A 4 4.34 0.52 -1.09
N VAL A 5 3.66 1.47 -0.45
CA VAL A 5 3.28 1.36 0.96
C VAL A 5 1.80 1.04 1.06
N ASP A 6 1.48 -0.03 1.80
CA ASP A 6 0.10 -0.44 2.08
C ASP A 6 -0.59 0.55 3.02
N THR A 7 -1.92 0.56 2.99
CA THR A 7 -2.76 1.51 3.72
C THR A 7 -2.45 1.55 5.21
N ASN A 8 -2.38 0.40 5.87
CA ASN A 8 -2.14 0.35 7.32
C ASN A 8 -0.77 0.92 7.70
N ILE A 9 0.25 0.65 6.90
CA ILE A 9 1.59 1.20 7.14
C ILE A 9 1.55 2.73 6.97
N CYS A 10 0.84 3.24 5.96
CA CYS A 10 0.65 4.68 5.80
C CYS A 10 0.03 5.31 7.04
N ILE A 11 -0.99 4.66 7.61
CA ILE A 11 -1.67 5.14 8.81
C ILE A 11 -0.71 5.18 10.00
N TYR A 12 0.10 4.15 10.20
CA TYR A 12 1.13 4.14 11.25
C TYR A 12 2.12 5.31 11.07
N ILE A 13 2.56 5.54 9.85
CA ILE A 13 3.50 6.63 9.54
C ILE A 13 2.87 7.99 9.83
N ILE A 14 1.63 8.21 9.37
CA ILE A 14 0.90 9.46 9.59
C ILE A 14 0.71 9.73 11.08
N ASN A 15 0.39 8.69 11.85
CA ASN A 15 0.19 8.79 13.30
C ASN A 15 1.51 8.78 14.09
N LYS A 16 2.64 8.56 13.43
CA LYS A 16 3.98 8.51 14.04
C LYS A 16 4.10 7.45 15.13
N LYS A 17 3.43 6.31 14.95
CA LYS A 17 3.43 5.17 15.87
C LYS A 17 3.44 3.86 15.07
N PRO A 18 4.45 3.02 15.22
CA PRO A 18 5.64 3.21 16.05
C PRO A 18 6.65 4.17 15.40
N LEU A 19 7.37 4.91 16.23
CA LEU A 19 8.40 5.84 15.74
C LEU A 19 9.51 5.14 14.97
N SER A 20 9.72 3.85 15.20
CA SER A 20 10.73 3.04 14.50
C SER A 20 10.51 2.96 12.98
N PHE A 21 9.30 3.23 12.50
CA PHE A 21 9.02 3.23 11.05
C PHE A 21 9.63 4.44 10.34
N LEU A 22 9.79 5.57 11.03
CA LEU A 22 10.29 6.80 10.41
C LEU A 22 11.72 6.66 9.87
N PRO A 23 12.71 6.13 10.62
CA PRO A 23 14.05 5.93 10.07
C PRO A 23 14.07 4.96 8.88
N LYS A 24 13.26 3.91 8.93
CA LYS A 24 13.13 2.96 7.82
C LYS A 24 12.61 3.65 6.56
N LEU A 25 11.58 4.47 6.73
CA LEU A 25 10.98 5.22 5.64
C LEU A 25 11.97 6.20 5.03
N GLU A 26 12.71 6.93 5.86
CA GLU A 26 13.71 7.90 5.41
C GLU A 26 14.83 7.22 4.62
N THR A 27 15.26 6.03 5.03
CA THR A 27 16.27 5.27 4.32
C THR A 27 15.78 4.89 2.92
N ILE A 28 14.55 4.42 2.80
CA ILE A 28 13.95 4.06 1.52
C ILE A 28 13.80 5.30 0.64
N ASP A 29 13.26 6.38 1.19
CA ASP A 29 13.02 7.62 0.46
C ASP A 29 14.32 8.22 -0.11
N ARG A 30 15.42 8.09 0.62
CA ARG A 30 16.71 8.60 0.19
C ARG A 30 17.33 7.78 -0.94
N LEU A 31 17.14 6.46 -0.95
CA LEU A 31 17.81 5.52 -1.85
C LEU A 31 16.93 5.01 -2.99
N HIS A 32 15.63 5.11 -2.85
CA HIS A 32 14.65 4.50 -3.75
C HIS A 32 13.45 5.41 -3.95
N THR A 33 12.52 5.00 -4.80
CA THR A 33 11.24 5.68 -4.98
C THR A 33 10.25 5.15 -3.97
N LEU A 34 9.69 6.05 -3.16
CA LEU A 34 8.62 5.73 -2.21
C LEU A 34 7.29 6.15 -2.83
N ALA A 35 6.37 5.20 -2.95
CA ALA A 35 5.11 5.41 -3.66
C ALA A 35 3.93 4.80 -2.93
N ILE A 36 2.74 5.24 -3.30
CA ILE A 36 1.47 4.58 -2.94
C ILE A 36 0.64 4.40 -4.20
N SER A 37 -0.19 3.36 -4.21
CA SER A 37 -1.23 3.18 -5.23
C SER A 37 -2.33 4.22 -5.05
N SER A 38 -2.96 4.65 -6.12
CA SER A 38 -4.19 5.45 -6.03
C SER A 38 -5.31 4.71 -5.28
N ILE A 39 -5.27 3.38 -5.23
CA ILE A 39 -6.19 2.58 -4.41
C ILE A 39 -5.95 2.83 -2.92
N VAL A 40 -4.69 2.86 -2.50
CA VAL A 40 -4.31 3.20 -1.12
C VAL A 40 -4.74 4.63 -0.79
N LEU A 41 -4.53 5.56 -1.71
CA LEU A 41 -4.98 6.94 -1.54
C LEU A 41 -6.49 7.00 -1.31
N ALA A 42 -7.27 6.23 -2.09
CA ALA A 42 -8.73 6.18 -1.92
C ALA A 42 -9.12 5.69 -0.51
N GLU A 43 -8.44 4.65 0.00
CA GLU A 43 -8.68 4.16 1.35
C GLU A 43 -8.32 5.18 2.42
N LEU A 44 -7.21 5.88 2.26
CA LEU A 44 -6.78 6.94 3.19
C LEU A 44 -7.77 8.10 3.18
N GLN A 45 -8.24 8.48 2.00
CA GLN A 45 -9.21 9.57 1.86
C GLN A 45 -10.58 9.19 2.46
N TYR A 46 -11.00 7.94 2.29
CA TYR A 46 -12.19 7.44 2.97
C TYR A 46 -12.04 7.52 4.49
N GLY A 47 -10.87 7.13 5.02
CA GLY A 47 -10.59 7.22 6.44
C GLY A 47 -10.73 8.64 6.98
N VAL A 48 -10.26 9.64 6.23
CA VAL A 48 -10.43 11.05 6.60
C VAL A 48 -11.92 11.43 6.61
N SER A 49 -12.63 11.12 5.52
CA SER A 49 -14.05 11.49 5.37
C SER A 49 -14.93 10.85 6.44
N ASN A 50 -14.54 9.68 6.95
CA ASN A 50 -15.27 8.94 7.98
C ASN A 50 -14.79 9.24 9.41
N SER A 51 -13.92 10.22 9.58
CA SER A 51 -13.38 10.57 10.90
C SER A 51 -14.10 11.76 11.52
N VAL A 52 -13.92 11.93 12.85
CA VAL A 52 -14.50 13.03 13.60
C VAL A 52 -13.72 14.33 13.34
N HIS A 53 -12.39 14.26 13.27
CA HIS A 53 -11.51 15.42 13.08
C HIS A 53 -11.06 15.54 11.62
N LYS A 54 -12.02 15.76 10.71
CA LYS A 54 -11.77 15.74 9.27
C LYS A 54 -10.72 16.74 8.80
N ILE A 55 -10.78 17.97 9.31
CA ILE A 55 -9.85 19.04 8.88
C ILE A 55 -8.43 18.69 9.27
N GLN A 56 -8.22 18.29 10.54
CA GLN A 56 -6.89 17.95 11.03
C GLN A 56 -6.37 16.69 10.33
N ASN A 57 -7.20 15.68 10.14
CA ASN A 57 -6.81 14.44 9.49
C ASN A 57 -6.50 14.66 8.02
N GLN A 58 -7.24 15.53 7.34
CA GLN A 58 -6.91 15.88 5.95
C GLN A 58 -5.56 16.59 5.87
N SER A 59 -5.28 17.51 6.79
CA SER A 59 -4.00 18.21 6.85
C SER A 59 -2.84 17.22 7.08
N ASN A 60 -3.02 16.25 7.97
CA ASN A 60 -2.02 15.23 8.23
C ASN A 60 -1.78 14.33 7.01
N LEU A 61 -2.86 13.97 6.31
CA LEU A 61 -2.75 13.19 5.07
C LEU A 61 -2.02 14.00 3.99
N ASP A 62 -2.38 15.26 3.80
CA ASP A 62 -1.75 16.11 2.79
C ASP A 62 -0.25 16.25 3.03
N ALA A 63 0.16 16.39 4.30
CA ALA A 63 1.57 16.43 4.66
C ALA A 63 2.30 15.13 4.30
N PHE A 64 1.68 13.98 4.58
CA PHE A 64 2.24 12.68 4.20
C PHE A 64 2.38 12.55 2.68
N LEU A 65 1.37 13.00 1.93
CA LEU A 65 1.37 12.88 0.46
C LEU A 65 2.48 13.69 -0.21
N THR A 66 3.06 14.68 0.46
CA THR A 66 4.22 15.40 -0.08
C THR A 66 5.47 14.53 -0.13
N LYS A 67 5.51 13.42 0.61
CA LYS A 67 6.68 12.55 0.75
C LYS A 67 6.64 11.32 -0.15
N VAL A 68 5.51 11.06 -0.79
CA VAL A 68 5.32 9.85 -1.60
C VAL A 68 4.87 10.21 -3.00
N GLU A 69 5.20 9.36 -3.96
CA GLU A 69 4.67 9.44 -5.30
C GLU A 69 3.34 8.68 -5.36
N ILE A 70 2.30 9.31 -5.92
CA ILE A 70 1.01 8.65 -6.13
C ILE A 70 1.00 8.04 -7.52
N MET A 71 0.90 6.71 -7.59
CA MET A 71 0.87 5.98 -8.85
C MET A 71 -0.57 5.61 -9.21
N PRO A 72 -1.08 6.04 -10.37
CA PRO A 72 -2.43 5.69 -10.77
C PRO A 72 -2.54 4.21 -11.13
N TYR A 73 -3.65 3.59 -10.74
CA TYR A 73 -3.93 2.20 -11.08
C TYR A 73 -4.04 2.06 -12.60
N CYS A 74 -3.23 1.20 -13.19
CA CYS A 74 -3.02 1.16 -14.63
C CYS A 74 -3.61 -0.11 -15.30
N GLU A 75 -3.65 -0.11 -16.64
CA GLU A 75 -4.15 -1.24 -17.42
C GLU A 75 -3.36 -2.52 -17.14
N LYS A 76 -2.04 -2.41 -17.03
CA LYS A 76 -1.17 -3.55 -16.71
C LYS A 76 -1.54 -4.16 -15.37
N ALA A 77 -1.84 -3.32 -14.36
CA ALA A 77 -2.31 -3.78 -13.06
C ALA A 77 -3.64 -4.53 -13.18
N ALA A 78 -4.54 -4.05 -14.03
CA ALA A 78 -5.82 -4.72 -14.28
C ALA A 78 -5.64 -6.13 -14.86
N PHE A 79 -4.68 -6.31 -15.75
CA PHE A 79 -4.33 -7.62 -16.27
C PHE A 79 -3.89 -8.56 -15.15
N PHE A 80 -2.96 -8.13 -14.31
CA PHE A 80 -2.48 -8.94 -13.18
C PHE A 80 -3.58 -9.22 -12.16
N TYR A 81 -4.49 -8.26 -11.96
CA TYR A 81 -5.64 -8.48 -11.08
C TYR A 81 -6.45 -9.70 -11.53
N GLY A 82 -6.76 -9.80 -12.82
CA GLY A 82 -7.50 -10.94 -13.36
C GLY A 82 -6.78 -12.26 -13.14
N GLU A 83 -5.48 -12.29 -13.42
CA GLU A 83 -4.65 -13.48 -13.25
C GLU A 83 -4.59 -13.94 -11.78
N ILE A 84 -4.30 -13.00 -10.87
CA ILE A 84 -4.13 -13.29 -9.44
C ILE A 84 -5.45 -13.74 -8.83
N ARG A 85 -6.52 -13.02 -9.10
CA ARG A 85 -7.83 -13.35 -8.55
C ARG A 85 -8.29 -14.73 -9.00
N SER A 86 -8.13 -15.04 -10.28
CA SER A 86 -8.50 -16.35 -10.83
C SER A 86 -7.70 -17.48 -10.16
N THR A 87 -6.40 -17.29 -10.01
CA THR A 87 -5.52 -18.29 -9.38
C THR A 87 -5.90 -18.52 -7.91
N LEU A 88 -6.06 -17.45 -7.14
CA LEU A 88 -6.38 -17.57 -5.72
C LEU A 88 -7.78 -18.13 -5.50
N GLN A 89 -8.73 -17.78 -6.35
CA GLN A 89 -10.09 -18.31 -6.27
C GLN A 89 -10.12 -19.83 -6.49
N LYS A 90 -9.38 -20.31 -7.48
CA LYS A 90 -9.28 -21.75 -7.75
C LYS A 90 -8.61 -22.52 -6.62
N GLN A 91 -7.71 -21.86 -5.89
CA GLN A 91 -7.02 -22.46 -4.74
C GLN A 91 -7.80 -22.34 -3.43
N GLY A 92 -8.95 -21.65 -3.44
CA GLY A 92 -9.70 -21.39 -2.22
C GLY A 92 -8.99 -20.42 -1.28
N GLN A 93 -8.15 -19.52 -1.82
CA GLN A 93 -7.29 -18.63 -1.02
C GLN A 93 -7.48 -17.15 -1.37
N LEU A 94 -8.70 -16.75 -1.72
CA LEU A 94 -8.99 -15.35 -2.01
C LEU A 94 -8.60 -14.45 -0.85
N ILE A 95 -8.10 -13.26 -1.20
CA ILE A 95 -7.85 -12.18 -0.26
C ILE A 95 -8.86 -11.05 -0.51
N GLY A 96 -8.87 -10.02 0.33
CA GLY A 96 -9.78 -8.89 0.18
C GLY A 96 -9.64 -8.20 -1.17
N SER A 97 -10.74 -7.61 -1.66
CA SER A 97 -10.77 -7.02 -3.00
C SER A 97 -9.79 -5.85 -3.16
N ASN A 98 -9.68 -4.98 -2.15
CA ASN A 98 -8.70 -3.89 -2.19
C ASN A 98 -7.27 -4.42 -2.14
N ASP A 99 -7.02 -5.46 -1.36
CA ASP A 99 -5.70 -6.10 -1.30
C ASP A 99 -5.32 -6.72 -2.64
N LEU A 100 -6.28 -7.29 -3.36
CA LEU A 100 -6.05 -7.77 -4.74
C LEU A 100 -5.63 -6.63 -5.67
N LEU A 101 -6.29 -5.48 -5.57
CA LEU A 101 -5.96 -4.31 -6.37
C LEU A 101 -4.55 -3.80 -6.03
N ILE A 102 -4.23 -3.71 -4.76
CA ILE A 102 -2.92 -3.23 -4.30
C ILE A 102 -1.81 -4.19 -4.75
N ALA A 103 -2.01 -5.50 -4.57
CA ALA A 103 -1.04 -6.51 -4.98
C ALA A 103 -0.78 -6.49 -6.49
N SER A 104 -1.85 -6.45 -7.29
CA SER A 104 -1.74 -6.40 -8.75
C SER A 104 -1.02 -5.14 -9.22
N HIS A 105 -1.27 -4.00 -8.55
CA HIS A 105 -0.60 -2.76 -8.89
C HIS A 105 0.89 -2.81 -8.58
N ALA A 106 1.26 -3.34 -7.41
CA ALA A 106 2.67 -3.49 -7.05
C ALA A 106 3.42 -4.39 -8.04
N ILE A 107 2.80 -5.49 -8.47
CA ILE A 107 3.39 -6.37 -9.48
C ILE A 107 3.56 -5.64 -10.80
N ALA A 108 2.55 -4.91 -11.26
CA ALA A 108 2.61 -4.18 -12.53
C ALA A 108 3.73 -3.14 -12.55
N GLU A 109 4.00 -2.51 -11.41
CA GLU A 109 5.06 -1.49 -11.28
C GLU A 109 6.42 -2.11 -10.92
N GLU A 110 6.49 -3.42 -10.81
CA GLU A 110 7.70 -4.13 -10.37
C GLU A 110 8.21 -3.60 -9.02
N ALA A 111 7.27 -3.26 -8.14
CA ALA A 111 7.53 -2.68 -6.84
C ALA A 111 7.57 -3.73 -5.73
N THR A 112 8.23 -3.40 -4.64
CA THR A 112 8.14 -4.14 -3.38
C THR A 112 7.02 -3.52 -2.54
N LEU A 113 6.08 -4.32 -2.07
CA LEU A 113 5.00 -3.85 -1.21
C LEU A 113 5.41 -3.93 0.25
N ILE A 114 5.32 -2.81 0.95
CA ILE A 114 5.55 -2.73 2.39
C ILE A 114 4.20 -2.84 3.08
N THR A 115 4.03 -3.87 3.91
CA THR A 115 2.76 -4.15 4.59
C THR A 115 3.00 -4.86 5.92
N ASN A 116 2.00 -4.86 6.78
CA ASN A 116 1.97 -5.72 7.97
C ASN A 116 1.04 -6.92 7.80
N ASN A 117 0.34 -7.02 6.68
CA ASN A 117 -0.62 -8.10 6.41
C ASN A 117 0.03 -9.25 5.64
N ALA A 118 0.96 -9.94 6.32
CA ALA A 118 1.68 -11.05 5.72
C ALA A 118 0.77 -12.22 5.35
N SER A 119 -0.23 -12.52 6.18
CA SER A 119 -1.07 -13.70 6.00
C SER A 119 -1.82 -13.73 4.67
N GLU A 120 -2.32 -12.57 4.22
CA GLU A 120 -3.00 -12.47 2.93
C GLU A 120 -2.04 -12.28 1.77
N PHE A 121 -1.13 -11.31 1.85
CA PHE A 121 -0.25 -10.99 0.72
C PHE A 121 0.74 -12.10 0.37
N LYS A 122 1.12 -12.95 1.31
CA LYS A 122 1.96 -14.12 1.02
C LYS A 122 1.30 -15.14 0.09
N ARG A 123 -0.02 -15.10 -0.03
CA ARG A 123 -0.74 -15.96 -0.97
C ARG A 123 -0.47 -15.58 -2.43
N VAL A 124 -0.01 -14.35 -2.67
CA VAL A 124 0.32 -13.85 -4.01
C VAL A 124 1.81 -14.09 -4.28
N LYS A 125 2.14 -15.20 -4.93
CA LYS A 125 3.52 -15.68 -5.06
C LYS A 125 4.45 -14.74 -5.83
N ALA A 126 3.94 -14.06 -6.84
CA ALA A 126 4.75 -13.16 -7.67
C ALA A 126 5.05 -11.82 -6.99
N LEU A 127 4.42 -11.54 -5.86
CA LEU A 127 4.54 -10.26 -5.16
C LEU A 127 5.81 -10.22 -4.31
N LYS A 128 6.59 -9.16 -4.48
CA LYS A 128 7.73 -8.88 -3.61
C LYS A 128 7.22 -8.16 -2.37
N LEU A 129 7.50 -8.72 -1.19
CA LEU A 129 7.00 -8.20 0.10
C LEU A 129 8.13 -7.80 1.03
N GLU A 130 7.90 -6.74 1.77
CA GLU A 130 8.66 -6.39 2.95
C GLU A 130 7.66 -6.19 4.10
N ILE A 131 7.82 -6.96 5.15
CA ILE A 131 6.87 -6.97 6.27
C ILE A 131 7.37 -6.05 7.38
N TRP A 132 6.56 -5.06 7.72
CA TRP A 132 6.81 -4.15 8.83
C TRP A 132 5.77 -4.40 9.91
N ASN A 133 6.22 -4.88 11.06
CA ASN A 133 5.35 -5.10 12.22
C ASN A 133 5.47 -3.91 13.17
N PRO A 134 4.32 -3.33 13.57
CA PRO A 134 4.32 -2.22 14.52
C PRO A 134 4.74 -2.64 15.93
#